data_88c6bd9a2f701a7764aff811a6bf9fd4
#
_entry.id   88c6bd9a2f701a7764aff811a6bf9fd4
#
_cell.length_a   1.000
_cell.length_b   1.000
_cell.length_c   1.000
_cell.angle_alpha   90.00
_cell.angle_beta   90.00
_cell.angle_gamma   90.00
#
_symmetry.space_group_name_H-M   'P 1'
#
loop_
_entity.id
_entity.type
_entity.pdbx_description
1 polymer ?
#
loop_
_entity_poly.entity_id
_entity_poly.type
_entity_poly.pdbx_seq_one_letter_code
_entity_poly.pdbx_strand_id
1 'polypeptide(L)'
;MSLKKLKIMTVVGTRPEIIRLSRILAQLDAYCDHVLVHTGQNYDYELNEIFFKELGLRRPDHFLDAVGESSAATVGNIIAKVDPLLASACPDALLVLGDTNSCLAVIAAKKRRVPIFHMEAGNRCFDQRVPEESNRKVVDHLADINMPYSDIAREYLLREGLPPDRVIKTGSPMHEVLHHYLPQIDASDVLDRLRLSAGQYFVVSCHREENVDADAKLDQLAQVLNTLARRFAQPVI
;
A
#
# COMPACT_ATOMS: atom_id res chain seq x y z
N MET A 1 29.02 18.06 16.30
CA MET A 1 28.63 16.63 16.34
C MET A 1 27.54 16.41 15.30
N SER A 2 27.78 15.64 14.25
CA SER A 2 26.72 15.23 13.32
C SER A 2 25.77 14.34 14.10
N LEU A 3 24.49 14.71 14.15
CA LEU A 3 23.46 13.84 14.73
C LEU A 3 23.43 12.53 13.92
N LYS A 4 23.49 11.41 14.63
CA LYS A 4 23.33 10.09 13.99
C LYS A 4 21.97 10.05 13.29
N LYS A 5 21.95 9.73 11.99
CA LYS A 5 20.69 9.53 11.27
C LYS A 5 19.92 8.36 11.90
N LEU A 6 18.62 8.53 12.05
CA LEU A 6 17.72 7.43 12.44
C LEU A 6 17.70 6.38 11.34
N LYS A 7 17.74 5.12 11.73
CA LYS A 7 17.56 3.99 10.80
C LYS A 7 16.11 3.59 10.74
N ILE A 8 15.49 3.75 9.59
CA ILE A 8 14.07 3.43 9.37
C ILE A 8 13.96 2.27 8.39
N MET A 9 13.24 1.23 8.76
CA MET A 9 12.88 0.16 7.83
C MET A 9 11.45 0.40 7.34
N THR A 10 11.23 0.36 6.02
CA THR A 10 9.90 0.41 5.42
C THR A 10 9.62 -0.91 4.73
N VAL A 11 8.45 -1.50 4.98
CA VAL A 11 8.02 -2.74 4.33
C VAL A 11 6.85 -2.43 3.40
N VAL A 12 6.98 -2.82 2.13
CA VAL A 12 5.95 -2.69 1.09
C VAL A 12 5.80 -4.01 0.34
N GLY A 13 4.68 -4.22 -0.34
CA GLY A 13 4.47 -5.44 -1.12
C GLY A 13 3.54 -5.27 -2.30
N THR A 14 2.88 -4.12 -2.43
CA THR A 14 1.91 -3.87 -3.48
C THR A 14 2.11 -2.51 -4.14
N ARG A 15 1.63 -2.38 -5.38
CA ARG A 15 1.67 -1.11 -6.13
C ARG A 15 1.05 0.07 -5.39
N PRO A 16 -0.16 -0.06 -4.79
CA PRO A 16 -0.75 1.03 -4.02
C PRO A 16 0.12 1.55 -2.89
N GLU A 17 0.84 0.67 -2.18
CA GLU A 17 1.77 1.07 -1.12
C GLU A 17 2.94 1.87 -1.70
N ILE A 18 3.55 1.41 -2.80
CA ILE A 18 4.68 2.08 -3.47
C ILE A 18 4.26 3.46 -3.95
N ILE A 19 3.10 3.57 -4.62
CA ILE A 19 2.59 4.85 -5.12
C ILE A 19 2.33 5.82 -3.97
N ARG A 20 1.58 5.39 -2.96
CA ARG A 20 1.20 6.24 -1.81
C ARG A 20 2.39 6.67 -0.98
N LEU A 21 3.39 5.79 -0.81
CA LEU A 21 4.60 6.10 -0.06
C LEU A 21 5.68 6.80 -0.88
N SER A 22 5.53 6.96 -2.21
CA SER A 22 6.61 7.42 -3.09
C SER A 22 7.32 8.68 -2.59
N ARG A 23 6.58 9.69 -2.14
CA ARG A 23 7.16 10.93 -1.61
C ARG A 23 7.80 10.75 -0.23
N ILE A 24 7.21 9.90 0.60
CA ILE A 24 7.73 9.56 1.93
C ILE A 24 9.01 8.75 1.81
N LEU A 25 9.07 7.76 0.91
CA LEU A 25 10.28 6.98 0.65
C LEU A 25 11.44 7.89 0.21
N ALA A 26 11.16 8.84 -0.70
CA ALA A 26 12.17 9.81 -1.13
C ALA A 26 12.69 10.69 0.04
N GLN A 27 11.80 11.10 0.96
CA GLN A 27 12.21 11.85 2.16
C GLN A 27 13.01 10.98 3.14
N LEU A 28 12.61 9.73 3.34
CA LEU A 28 13.35 8.80 4.20
C LEU A 28 14.76 8.54 3.64
N ASP A 29 14.90 8.35 2.32
CA ASP A 29 16.20 8.20 1.67
C ASP A 29 17.10 9.43 1.83
N ALA A 30 16.51 10.63 1.81
CA ALA A 30 17.27 11.87 1.97
C ALA A 30 17.74 12.12 3.42
N TYR A 31 16.89 11.84 4.40
CA TYR A 31 17.11 12.28 5.78
C TYR A 31 17.45 11.17 6.78
N CYS A 32 17.16 9.91 6.45
CA CYS A 32 17.39 8.76 7.32
C CYS A 32 18.42 7.78 6.75
N ASP A 33 18.85 6.83 7.57
CA ASP A 33 19.48 5.57 7.13
C ASP A 33 18.31 4.62 6.80
N HIS A 34 17.87 4.63 5.53
CA HIS A 34 16.62 4.00 5.13
C HIS A 34 16.86 2.62 4.52
N VAL A 35 16.15 1.61 5.07
CA VAL A 35 16.12 0.23 4.57
C VAL A 35 14.73 -0.04 3.98
N LEU A 36 14.66 -0.22 2.67
CA LEU A 36 13.42 -0.51 1.95
C LEU A 36 13.32 -2.01 1.65
N VAL A 37 12.27 -2.65 2.14
CA VAL A 37 12.00 -4.07 1.99
C VAL A 37 10.74 -4.28 1.16
N HIS A 38 10.82 -5.06 0.10
CA HIS A 38 9.66 -5.47 -0.71
C HIS A 38 9.34 -6.94 -0.44
N THR A 39 8.11 -7.26 -0.07
CA THR A 39 7.71 -8.62 0.31
C THR A 39 7.56 -9.57 -0.89
N GLY A 40 7.43 -9.04 -2.10
CA GLY A 40 7.22 -9.85 -3.31
C GLY A 40 5.79 -10.38 -3.45
N GLN A 41 4.81 -9.74 -2.81
CA GLN A 41 3.41 -10.20 -2.81
C GLN A 41 2.77 -10.24 -4.22
N ASN A 42 3.26 -9.47 -5.18
CA ASN A 42 2.87 -9.56 -6.58
C ASN A 42 3.93 -10.31 -7.38
N TYR A 43 3.53 -11.32 -8.13
CA TYR A 43 4.38 -12.22 -8.92
C TYR A 43 5.18 -11.56 -10.03
N ASP A 44 4.76 -10.38 -10.49
CA ASP A 44 5.33 -9.74 -11.66
C ASP A 44 6.37 -8.70 -11.26
N TYR A 45 7.63 -9.15 -11.21
CA TYR A 45 8.78 -8.28 -10.92
C TYR A 45 8.90 -7.13 -11.94
N GLU A 46 8.62 -7.39 -13.23
CA GLU A 46 8.70 -6.37 -14.28
C GLU A 46 7.63 -5.28 -14.07
N LEU A 47 6.41 -5.65 -13.68
CA LEU A 47 5.36 -4.70 -13.35
C LEU A 47 5.68 -3.90 -12.08
N ASN A 48 6.36 -4.47 -11.11
CA ASN A 48 6.79 -3.74 -9.92
C ASN A 48 7.96 -2.78 -10.21
N GLU A 49 8.94 -3.19 -11.01
CA GLU A 49 10.11 -2.37 -11.34
C GLU A 49 9.73 -1.09 -12.09
N ILE A 50 8.70 -1.16 -12.94
CA ILE A 50 8.20 0.00 -13.69
C ILE A 50 7.76 1.13 -12.75
N PHE A 51 7.10 0.80 -11.63
CA PHE A 51 6.66 1.81 -10.65
C PHE A 51 7.83 2.47 -9.94
N PHE A 52 8.85 1.73 -9.54
CA PHE A 52 10.04 2.34 -8.95
C PHE A 52 10.73 3.28 -9.94
N LYS A 53 10.85 2.88 -11.21
CA LYS A 53 11.47 3.69 -12.25
C LYS A 53 10.66 4.95 -12.58
N GLU A 54 9.36 4.81 -12.82
CA GLU A 54 8.48 5.93 -13.19
C GLU A 54 8.28 6.94 -12.06
N LEU A 55 8.26 6.45 -10.81
CA LEU A 55 8.18 7.31 -9.64
C LEU A 55 9.55 7.87 -9.19
N GLY A 56 10.63 7.55 -9.91
CA GLY A 56 11.98 8.01 -9.56
C GLY A 56 12.48 7.49 -8.21
N LEU A 57 12.02 6.32 -7.79
CA LEU A 57 12.43 5.66 -6.56
C LEU A 57 13.60 4.71 -6.79
N ARG A 58 14.47 4.57 -5.79
CA ARG A 58 15.48 3.53 -5.82
C ARG A 58 14.88 2.13 -5.66
N ARG A 59 15.61 1.11 -6.09
CA ARG A 59 15.22 -0.28 -5.85
C ARG A 59 15.20 -0.58 -4.35
N PRO A 60 14.35 -1.54 -3.91
CA PRO A 60 14.40 -2.06 -2.55
C PRO A 60 15.76 -2.67 -2.22
N ASP A 61 16.20 -2.51 -0.97
CA ASP A 61 17.42 -3.15 -0.47
C ASP A 61 17.25 -4.67 -0.35
N HIS A 62 16.01 -5.09 -0.06
CA HIS A 62 15.67 -6.50 0.07
C HIS A 62 14.36 -6.81 -0.65
N PHE A 63 14.40 -7.89 -1.44
CA PHE A 63 13.22 -8.49 -2.06
C PHE A 63 13.01 -9.88 -1.45
N LEU A 64 11.88 -10.09 -0.76
CA LEU A 64 11.71 -11.28 0.07
C LEU A 64 11.20 -12.51 -0.68
N ASP A 65 10.52 -12.30 -1.81
CA ASP A 65 9.82 -13.40 -2.49
C ASP A 65 9.02 -14.26 -1.48
N ALA A 66 8.07 -13.60 -0.82
CA ALA A 66 7.37 -14.20 0.32
C ALA A 66 6.06 -14.91 -0.06
N VAL A 67 5.71 -14.94 -1.35
CA VAL A 67 4.49 -15.60 -1.80
C VAL A 67 4.52 -17.07 -1.43
N GLY A 68 3.41 -17.56 -0.90
CA GLY A 68 3.20 -18.96 -0.57
C GLY A 68 1.98 -19.51 -1.29
N GLU A 69 1.72 -20.80 -1.12
CA GLU A 69 0.58 -21.51 -1.74
C GLU A 69 -0.81 -21.02 -1.25
N SER A 70 -0.82 -20.27 -0.16
CA SER A 70 -2.03 -19.66 0.41
C SER A 70 -1.73 -18.29 0.99
N SER A 71 -2.78 -17.49 1.25
CA SER A 71 -2.65 -16.22 1.96
C SER A 71 -1.99 -16.39 3.34
N ALA A 72 -2.36 -17.43 4.07
CA ALA A 72 -1.76 -17.74 5.37
C ALA A 72 -0.28 -18.12 5.26
N ALA A 73 0.10 -18.91 4.25
CA ALA A 73 1.49 -19.25 3.97
C ALA A 73 2.30 -18.00 3.59
N THR A 74 1.74 -17.11 2.77
CA THR A 74 2.36 -15.82 2.42
C THR A 74 2.61 -14.98 3.67
N VAL A 75 1.64 -14.84 4.55
CA VAL A 75 1.79 -14.12 5.83
C VAL A 75 2.88 -14.75 6.68
N GLY A 76 2.87 -16.08 6.83
CA GLY A 76 3.91 -16.80 7.57
C GLY A 76 5.31 -16.54 7.02
N ASN A 77 5.46 -16.58 5.69
CA ASN A 77 6.71 -16.30 4.99
C ASN A 77 7.18 -14.85 5.20
N ILE A 78 6.28 -13.87 5.14
CA ILE A 78 6.61 -12.46 5.40
C ILE A 78 7.20 -12.31 6.80
N ILE A 79 6.52 -12.82 7.82
CA ILE A 79 6.97 -12.74 9.21
C ILE A 79 8.34 -13.41 9.38
N ALA A 80 8.51 -14.63 8.84
CA ALA A 80 9.74 -15.39 8.96
C ALA A 80 10.92 -14.76 8.24
N LYS A 81 10.69 -14.14 7.06
CA LYS A 81 11.75 -13.53 6.24
C LYS A 81 12.12 -12.12 6.70
N VAL A 82 11.18 -11.36 7.28
CA VAL A 82 11.46 -10.02 7.83
C VAL A 82 12.21 -10.10 9.15
N ASP A 83 11.96 -11.12 9.97
CA ASP A 83 12.57 -11.25 11.29
C ASP A 83 14.11 -11.20 11.29
N PRO A 84 14.86 -11.95 10.47
CA PRO A 84 16.33 -11.85 10.40
C PRO A 84 16.80 -10.51 9.88
N LEU A 85 16.05 -9.81 9.01
CA LEU A 85 16.40 -8.48 8.54
C LEU A 85 16.30 -7.46 9.67
N LEU A 86 15.24 -7.52 10.48
CA LEU A 86 15.12 -6.68 11.67
C LEU A 86 16.25 -6.92 12.66
N ALA A 87 16.69 -8.19 12.82
CA ALA A 87 17.81 -8.53 13.69
C ALA A 87 19.14 -7.95 13.20
N SER A 88 19.40 -8.03 11.91
CA SER A 88 20.68 -7.58 11.33
C SER A 88 20.73 -6.05 11.15
N ALA A 89 19.64 -5.44 10.69
CA ALA A 89 19.58 -4.01 10.46
C ALA A 89 19.45 -3.19 11.74
N CYS A 90 18.81 -3.75 12.80
CA CYS A 90 18.52 -3.07 14.07
C CYS A 90 17.91 -1.68 13.83
N PRO A 91 16.77 -1.55 13.12
CA PRO A 91 16.19 -0.25 12.83
C PRO A 91 15.65 0.42 14.10
N ASP A 92 15.70 1.75 14.14
CA ASP A 92 15.11 2.56 15.21
C ASP A 92 13.57 2.59 15.11
N ALA A 93 13.00 2.36 13.91
CA ALA A 93 11.58 2.20 13.70
C ALA A 93 11.26 1.43 12.41
N LEU A 94 10.04 0.81 12.40
CA LEU A 94 9.41 0.22 11.24
C LEU A 94 8.25 1.10 10.77
N LEU A 95 8.16 1.35 9.45
CA LEU A 95 7.03 2.02 8.81
C LEU A 95 6.28 1.03 7.91
N VAL A 96 4.96 0.99 8.05
CA VAL A 96 4.04 0.26 7.17
C VAL A 96 2.86 1.15 6.78
N LEU A 97 2.20 0.82 5.67
CA LEU A 97 1.04 1.53 5.17
C LEU A 97 -0.10 0.57 4.84
N GLY A 98 -1.28 0.83 5.39
CA GLY A 98 -2.52 0.14 5.04
C GLY A 98 -2.67 -1.23 5.70
N ASP A 99 -3.19 -2.19 4.93
CA ASP A 99 -3.76 -3.42 5.46
C ASP A 99 -3.43 -4.68 4.64
N THR A 100 -2.47 -4.57 3.72
CA THR A 100 -2.02 -5.73 2.95
C THR A 100 -1.32 -6.77 3.83
N ASN A 101 -1.13 -7.97 3.31
CA ASN A 101 -0.38 -9.00 4.04
C ASN A 101 1.04 -8.55 4.41
N SER A 102 1.64 -7.64 3.62
CA SER A 102 2.97 -7.08 3.89
C SER A 102 3.03 -6.33 5.23
N CYS A 103 1.93 -5.69 5.63
CA CYS A 103 1.84 -4.97 6.88
C CYS A 103 1.94 -5.89 8.11
N LEU A 104 1.66 -7.19 7.97
CA LEU A 104 1.79 -8.16 9.06
C LEU A 104 3.25 -8.43 9.47
N ALA A 105 4.23 -7.88 8.75
CA ALA A 105 5.62 -7.75 9.21
C ALA A 105 5.73 -7.09 10.59
N VAL A 106 4.73 -6.30 11.01
CA VAL A 106 4.63 -5.70 12.34
C VAL A 106 4.68 -6.74 13.47
N ILE A 107 4.25 -7.97 13.23
CA ILE A 107 4.32 -9.06 14.23
C ILE A 107 5.78 -9.35 14.60
N ALA A 108 6.67 -9.49 13.60
CA ALA A 108 8.10 -9.69 13.83
C ALA A 108 8.72 -8.46 14.50
N ALA A 109 8.40 -7.25 14.03
CA ALA A 109 8.91 -6.02 14.62
C ALA A 109 8.52 -5.88 16.10
N LYS A 110 7.25 -6.18 16.44
CA LYS A 110 6.78 -6.14 17.85
C LYS A 110 7.51 -7.13 18.74
N LYS A 111 7.78 -8.34 18.24
CA LYS A 111 8.57 -9.36 18.98
C LYS A 111 10.01 -8.90 19.22
N ARG A 112 10.56 -8.11 18.32
CA ARG A 112 11.91 -7.51 18.45
C ARG A 112 11.92 -6.16 19.17
N ARG A 113 10.77 -5.66 19.63
CA ARG A 113 10.62 -4.35 20.28
C ARG A 113 11.06 -3.18 19.42
N VAL A 114 10.92 -3.30 18.11
CA VAL A 114 11.13 -2.21 17.17
C VAL A 114 9.86 -1.35 17.16
N PRO A 115 9.95 -0.04 17.39
CA PRO A 115 8.80 0.86 17.31
C PRO A 115 8.13 0.82 15.95
N ILE A 116 6.79 0.77 15.92
CA ILE A 116 6.00 0.59 14.70
C ILE A 116 5.17 1.83 14.45
N PHE A 117 5.30 2.37 13.24
CA PHE A 117 4.52 3.48 12.72
C PHE A 117 3.60 2.96 11.61
N HIS A 118 2.30 3.13 11.77
CA HIS A 118 1.30 2.64 10.83
C HIS A 118 0.55 3.80 10.17
N MET A 119 0.75 4.00 8.88
CA MET A 119 0.01 4.94 8.04
C MET A 119 -1.27 4.30 7.51
N GLU A 120 -2.29 5.11 7.23
CA GLU A 120 -3.64 4.67 6.82
C GLU A 120 -4.35 3.86 7.91
N ALA A 121 -4.01 4.11 9.16
CA ALA A 121 -4.57 3.42 10.32
C ALA A 121 -6.05 3.74 10.54
N GLY A 122 -6.78 2.83 11.18
CA GLY A 122 -8.15 3.05 11.66
C GLY A 122 -9.25 2.94 10.64
N ASN A 123 -8.96 2.56 9.41
CA ASN A 123 -10.01 2.26 8.42
C ASN A 123 -10.82 1.03 8.87
N ARG A 124 -12.16 1.09 8.70
CA ARG A 124 -13.07 -0.02 9.02
C ARG A 124 -14.13 -0.12 7.93
N CYS A 125 -14.38 -1.34 7.45
CA CYS A 125 -15.53 -1.63 6.60
C CYS A 125 -16.62 -2.43 7.34
N PHE A 126 -16.28 -2.96 8.53
CA PHE A 126 -17.18 -3.78 9.37
C PHE A 126 -17.70 -5.06 8.69
N ASP A 127 -17.04 -5.49 7.62
CA ASP A 127 -17.36 -6.70 6.88
C ASP A 127 -16.21 -7.72 7.04
N GLN A 128 -16.48 -8.79 7.79
CA GLN A 128 -15.49 -9.84 8.08
C GLN A 128 -15.18 -10.73 6.86
N ARG A 129 -15.92 -10.58 5.74
CA ARG A 129 -15.61 -11.27 4.49
C ARG A 129 -14.41 -10.63 3.76
N VAL A 130 -14.07 -9.39 4.12
CA VAL A 130 -12.92 -8.66 3.58
C VAL A 130 -11.67 -9.07 4.36
N PRO A 131 -10.70 -9.78 3.75
CA PRO A 131 -9.50 -10.26 4.47
C PRO A 131 -8.70 -9.15 5.12
N GLU A 132 -8.65 -7.98 4.47
CA GLU A 132 -7.96 -6.79 4.96
C GLU A 132 -8.54 -6.24 6.27
N GLU A 133 -9.83 -6.52 6.56
CA GLU A 133 -10.43 -6.08 7.83
C GLU A 133 -9.75 -6.70 9.06
N SER A 134 -9.30 -7.93 8.93
CA SER A 134 -8.52 -8.61 9.98
C SER A 134 -7.11 -8.04 10.07
N ASN A 135 -6.45 -7.85 8.92
CA ASN A 135 -5.09 -7.32 8.87
C ASN A 135 -5.01 -5.94 9.53
N ARG A 136 -5.92 -5.01 9.17
CA ARG A 136 -5.88 -3.64 9.72
C ARG A 136 -6.07 -3.61 11.22
N LYS A 137 -6.95 -4.45 11.78
CA LYS A 137 -7.11 -4.57 13.23
C LYS A 137 -5.83 -5.05 13.92
N VAL A 138 -5.17 -6.07 13.37
CA VAL A 138 -3.91 -6.58 13.91
C VAL A 138 -2.83 -5.48 13.86
N VAL A 139 -2.68 -4.81 12.72
CA VAL A 139 -1.64 -3.79 12.53
C VAL A 139 -1.89 -2.59 13.43
N ASP A 140 -3.13 -2.08 13.51
CA ASP A 140 -3.50 -0.95 14.35
C ASP A 140 -3.19 -1.20 15.84
N HIS A 141 -3.49 -2.40 16.34
CA HIS A 141 -3.27 -2.74 17.75
C HIS A 141 -1.82 -3.11 18.08
N LEU A 142 -1.01 -3.46 17.11
CA LEU A 142 0.42 -3.69 17.32
C LEU A 142 1.27 -2.43 17.10
N ALA A 143 0.77 -1.45 16.35
CA ALA A 143 1.48 -0.20 16.12
C ALA A 143 1.67 0.61 17.41
N ASP A 144 2.83 1.26 17.53
CA ASP A 144 3.11 2.17 18.63
C ASP A 144 2.58 3.57 18.30
N ILE A 145 2.59 3.97 17.03
CA ILE A 145 1.98 5.20 16.51
C ILE A 145 1.08 4.87 15.33
N ASN A 146 -0.19 5.22 15.45
CA ASN A 146 -1.17 5.12 14.37
C ASN A 146 -1.39 6.48 13.72
N MET A 147 -1.31 6.53 12.38
CA MET A 147 -1.44 7.75 11.59
C MET A 147 -2.67 7.66 10.66
N PRO A 148 -3.88 7.87 11.20
CA PRO A 148 -5.11 7.84 10.41
C PRO A 148 -5.20 9.02 9.43
N TYR A 149 -5.91 8.82 8.32
CA TYR A 149 -6.11 9.84 7.30
C TYR A 149 -7.30 10.77 7.59
N SER A 150 -8.28 10.29 8.34
CA SER A 150 -9.51 11.03 8.63
C SER A 150 -9.85 11.07 10.11
N ASP A 151 -10.74 11.98 10.50
CA ASP A 151 -11.25 12.06 11.87
C ASP A 151 -12.08 10.81 12.23
N ILE A 152 -12.82 10.26 11.27
CA ILE A 152 -13.61 9.03 11.48
C ILE A 152 -12.68 7.86 11.80
N ALA A 153 -11.61 7.67 11.04
CA ALA A 153 -10.64 6.61 11.29
C ALA A 153 -9.96 6.79 12.66
N ARG A 154 -9.62 8.04 13.03
CA ARG A 154 -9.09 8.35 14.35
C ARG A 154 -10.09 7.97 15.44
N GLU A 155 -11.35 8.30 15.26
CA GLU A 155 -12.40 8.01 16.25
C GLU A 155 -12.61 6.51 16.44
N TYR A 156 -12.53 5.70 15.39
CA TYR A 156 -12.59 4.24 15.51
C TYR A 156 -11.46 3.71 16.41
N LEU A 157 -10.23 4.15 16.18
CA LEU A 157 -9.08 3.74 16.99
C LEU A 157 -9.25 4.11 18.47
N LEU A 158 -9.73 5.32 18.76
CA LEU A 158 -9.99 5.77 20.13
C LEU A 158 -11.09 4.94 20.80
N ARG A 159 -12.15 4.61 20.06
CA ARG A 159 -13.25 3.75 20.57
C ARG A 159 -12.79 2.30 20.79
N GLU A 160 -11.79 1.84 20.06
CA GLU A 160 -11.14 0.54 20.27
C GLU A 160 -10.14 0.54 21.43
N GLY A 161 -9.98 1.68 22.12
CA GLY A 161 -9.18 1.80 23.36
C GLY A 161 -7.72 2.18 23.13
N LEU A 162 -7.34 2.64 21.94
CA LEU A 162 -5.98 3.12 21.69
C LEU A 162 -5.76 4.51 22.31
N PRO A 163 -4.58 4.76 22.92
CA PRO A 163 -4.32 6.02 23.61
C PRO A 163 -4.27 7.21 22.64
N PRO A 164 -4.91 8.34 22.97
CA PRO A 164 -5.04 9.48 22.05
C PRO A 164 -3.71 10.10 21.61
N ASP A 165 -2.68 10.03 22.43
CA ASP A 165 -1.33 10.53 22.18
C ASP A 165 -0.56 9.67 21.17
N ARG A 166 -1.05 8.47 20.87
CA ARG A 166 -0.50 7.53 19.89
C ARG A 166 -1.31 7.47 18.60
N VAL A 167 -2.38 8.25 18.49
CA VAL A 167 -3.25 8.31 17.32
C VAL A 167 -3.20 9.72 16.73
N ILE A 168 -2.30 9.91 15.74
CA ILE A 168 -1.94 11.20 15.18
C ILE A 168 -2.50 11.29 13.75
N LYS A 169 -3.55 12.11 13.56
CA LYS A 169 -4.11 12.30 12.20
C LYS A 169 -3.11 13.06 11.32
N THR A 170 -2.64 12.40 10.27
CA THR A 170 -1.69 12.96 9.30
C THR A 170 -2.35 13.39 7.98
N GLY A 171 -3.52 12.85 7.66
CA GLY A 171 -4.09 12.96 6.32
C GLY A 171 -3.44 11.97 5.34
N SER A 172 -4.00 11.90 4.13
CA SER A 172 -3.51 11.04 3.07
C SER A 172 -2.32 11.68 2.33
N PRO A 173 -1.25 10.93 2.02
CA PRO A 173 -0.13 11.44 1.22
C PRO A 173 -0.49 11.63 -0.26
N MET A 174 -1.65 11.15 -0.72
CA MET A 174 -2.02 11.18 -2.14
C MET A 174 -2.09 12.59 -2.73
N HIS A 175 -2.45 13.60 -1.94
CA HIS A 175 -2.43 14.98 -2.42
C HIS A 175 -1.01 15.41 -2.83
N GLU A 176 -0.02 15.14 -1.98
CA GLU A 176 1.38 15.45 -2.27
C GLU A 176 1.92 14.62 -3.45
N VAL A 177 1.56 13.33 -3.50
CA VAL A 177 1.93 12.44 -4.59
C VAL A 177 1.42 12.97 -5.93
N LEU A 178 0.12 13.26 -6.02
CA LEU A 178 -0.49 13.75 -7.26
C LEU A 178 0.12 15.09 -7.70
N HIS A 179 0.30 16.05 -6.78
CA HIS A 179 0.92 17.32 -7.10
C HIS A 179 2.37 17.20 -7.58
N HIS A 180 3.12 16.29 -6.99
CA HIS A 180 4.50 16.07 -7.39
C HIS A 180 4.62 15.48 -8.82
N TYR A 181 3.74 14.56 -9.17
CA TYR A 181 3.75 13.89 -10.47
C TYR A 181 2.87 14.56 -11.52
N LEU A 182 2.17 15.65 -11.19
CA LEU A 182 1.28 16.35 -12.13
C LEU A 182 1.99 16.73 -13.45
N PRO A 183 3.22 17.24 -13.47
CA PRO A 183 3.91 17.53 -14.74
C PRO A 183 4.13 16.30 -15.62
N GLN A 184 4.41 15.13 -15.02
CA GLN A 184 4.56 13.87 -15.76
C GLN A 184 3.20 13.34 -16.26
N ILE A 185 2.13 13.53 -15.46
CA ILE A 185 0.77 13.18 -15.86
C ILE A 185 0.34 14.03 -17.05
N ASP A 186 0.56 15.33 -16.99
CA ASP A 186 0.20 16.27 -18.08
C ASP A 186 1.02 16.02 -19.35
N ALA A 187 2.27 15.57 -19.22
CA ALA A 187 3.13 15.25 -20.35
C ALA A 187 2.91 13.82 -20.91
N SER A 188 1.99 13.04 -20.34
CA SER A 188 1.75 11.65 -20.74
C SER A 188 1.08 11.57 -22.11
N ASP A 189 1.61 10.73 -22.98
CA ASP A 189 1.08 10.41 -24.31
C ASP A 189 0.01 9.29 -24.30
N VAL A 190 -0.43 8.88 -23.11
CA VAL A 190 -1.33 7.72 -22.95
C VAL A 190 -2.63 7.86 -23.75
N LEU A 191 -3.20 9.05 -23.81
CA LEU A 191 -4.43 9.29 -24.57
C LEU A 191 -4.21 9.11 -26.08
N ASP A 192 -3.13 9.65 -26.61
CA ASP A 192 -2.75 9.49 -28.03
C ASP A 192 -2.46 8.03 -28.36
N ARG A 193 -1.68 7.36 -27.51
CA ARG A 193 -1.32 5.94 -27.65
C ARG A 193 -2.53 5.03 -27.63
N LEU A 194 -3.54 5.34 -26.81
CA LEU A 194 -4.81 4.61 -26.73
C LEU A 194 -5.87 5.14 -27.71
N ARG A 195 -5.56 6.17 -28.47
CA ARG A 195 -6.48 6.84 -29.41
C ARG A 195 -7.75 7.34 -28.73
N LEU A 196 -7.58 7.98 -27.57
CA LEU A 196 -8.65 8.54 -26.77
C LEU A 196 -8.66 10.05 -26.82
N SER A 197 -9.84 10.63 -26.64
CA SER A 197 -10.00 12.07 -26.44
C SER A 197 -10.36 12.36 -24.99
N ALA A 198 -9.74 13.37 -24.41
CA ALA A 198 -10.01 13.76 -23.03
C ALA A 198 -11.52 14.00 -22.77
N GLY A 199 -12.05 13.36 -21.73
CA GLY A 199 -13.46 13.45 -21.37
C GLY A 199 -14.43 12.64 -22.27
N GLN A 200 -13.93 11.85 -23.23
CA GLN A 200 -14.74 11.09 -24.18
C GLN A 200 -14.52 9.56 -24.03
N TYR A 201 -14.32 9.08 -22.82
CA TYR A 201 -14.17 7.66 -22.50
C TYR A 201 -14.55 7.37 -21.06
N PHE A 202 -14.85 6.12 -20.77
CA PHE A 202 -15.03 5.62 -19.40
C PHE A 202 -13.80 4.84 -18.95
N VAL A 203 -13.38 5.09 -17.70
CA VAL A 203 -12.36 4.27 -17.03
C VAL A 203 -13.06 3.34 -16.03
N VAL A 204 -12.80 2.05 -16.14
CA VAL A 204 -13.35 1.04 -15.23
C VAL A 204 -12.23 0.27 -14.56
N SER A 205 -12.29 0.19 -13.24
CA SER A 205 -11.39 -0.66 -12.45
C SER A 205 -12.23 -1.68 -11.70
N CYS A 206 -12.07 -2.96 -12.04
CA CYS A 206 -12.75 -4.07 -11.40
C CYS A 206 -11.73 -5.18 -11.13
N HIS A 207 -11.42 -5.43 -9.85
CA HIS A 207 -10.33 -6.31 -9.45
C HIS A 207 -10.62 -7.16 -8.20
N ARG A 208 -11.85 -7.15 -7.68
CA ARG A 208 -12.24 -7.99 -6.54
C ARG A 208 -12.65 -9.38 -7.02
N GLU A 209 -12.13 -10.42 -6.35
CA GLU A 209 -12.45 -11.83 -6.61
C GLU A 209 -13.95 -12.06 -6.72
N GLU A 210 -14.73 -11.46 -5.83
CA GLU A 210 -16.20 -11.59 -5.81
C GLU A 210 -16.87 -11.11 -7.12
N ASN A 211 -16.21 -10.26 -7.89
CA ASN A 211 -16.73 -9.70 -9.14
C ASN A 211 -16.23 -10.42 -10.40
N VAL A 212 -15.11 -11.15 -10.30
CA VAL A 212 -14.42 -11.73 -11.47
C VAL A 212 -14.35 -13.25 -11.45
N ASP A 213 -14.44 -13.89 -10.28
CA ASP A 213 -14.25 -15.34 -10.15
C ASP A 213 -15.52 -16.16 -10.41
N ALA A 214 -16.70 -15.54 -10.40
CA ALA A 214 -17.95 -16.21 -10.72
C ALA A 214 -18.39 -15.87 -12.15
N ASP A 215 -18.50 -16.86 -13.04
CA ASP A 215 -18.90 -16.71 -14.44
C ASP A 215 -20.12 -15.81 -14.63
N ALA A 216 -21.16 -16.00 -13.81
CA ALA A 216 -22.39 -15.21 -13.90
C ALA A 216 -22.17 -13.73 -13.56
N LYS A 217 -21.22 -13.39 -12.67
CA LYS A 217 -20.89 -12.01 -12.32
C LYS A 217 -20.00 -11.37 -13.37
N LEU A 218 -19.08 -12.14 -13.94
CA LEU A 218 -18.25 -11.71 -15.05
C LEU A 218 -19.11 -11.36 -16.28
N ASP A 219 -20.11 -12.20 -16.58
CA ASP A 219 -21.08 -11.94 -17.65
C ASP A 219 -21.90 -10.66 -17.39
N GLN A 220 -22.35 -10.44 -16.15
CA GLN A 220 -23.06 -9.22 -15.78
C GLN A 220 -22.15 -7.98 -15.93
N LEU A 221 -20.89 -8.06 -15.51
CA LEU A 221 -19.92 -6.99 -15.69
C LEU A 221 -19.73 -6.69 -17.17
N ALA A 222 -19.50 -7.71 -18.00
CA ALA A 222 -19.35 -7.57 -19.45
C ALA A 222 -20.59 -6.92 -20.09
N GLN A 223 -21.80 -7.30 -19.65
CA GLN A 223 -23.06 -6.68 -20.12
C GLN A 223 -23.13 -5.18 -19.74
N VAL A 224 -22.73 -4.83 -18.52
CA VAL A 224 -22.68 -3.41 -18.07
C VAL A 224 -21.71 -2.61 -18.93
N LEU A 225 -20.47 -3.11 -19.13
CA LEU A 225 -19.47 -2.44 -19.94
C LEU A 225 -19.93 -2.26 -21.39
N ASN A 226 -20.48 -3.30 -22.00
CA ASN A 226 -21.04 -3.24 -23.37
C ASN A 226 -22.23 -2.26 -23.46
N THR A 227 -23.06 -2.19 -22.44
CA THR A 227 -24.20 -1.27 -22.40
C THR A 227 -23.71 0.19 -22.31
N LEU A 228 -22.72 0.46 -21.47
CA LEU A 228 -22.10 1.79 -21.39
C LEU A 228 -21.51 2.22 -22.75
N ALA A 229 -20.69 1.35 -23.36
CA ALA A 229 -20.09 1.64 -24.64
C ALA A 229 -21.14 1.96 -25.72
N ARG A 230 -22.20 1.13 -25.83
CA ARG A 230 -23.26 1.31 -26.81
C ARG A 230 -24.15 2.54 -26.54
N ARG A 231 -24.55 2.76 -25.27
CA ARG A 231 -25.46 3.84 -24.90
C ARG A 231 -24.85 5.22 -25.09
N PHE A 232 -23.55 5.36 -24.81
CA PHE A 232 -22.85 6.63 -24.86
C PHE A 232 -21.97 6.77 -26.12
N ALA A 233 -21.84 5.72 -26.92
CA ALA A 233 -20.96 5.68 -28.09
C ALA A 233 -19.51 6.12 -27.76
N GLN A 234 -19.03 5.71 -26.57
CA GLN A 234 -17.70 6.05 -26.07
C GLN A 234 -16.90 4.80 -25.71
N PRO A 235 -15.58 4.84 -25.86
CA PRO A 235 -14.70 3.77 -25.38
C PRO A 235 -14.87 3.50 -23.89
N VAL A 236 -14.76 2.25 -23.48
CA VAL A 236 -14.66 1.81 -22.08
C VAL A 236 -13.32 1.08 -21.93
N ILE A 237 -12.52 1.50 -20.96
CA ILE A 237 -11.14 1.06 -20.74
C ILE A 237 -11.02 0.49 -19.33
#